data_6e8e7c6fdb52887712034d2f77477a62
#
_entry.id   6e8e7c6fdb52887712034d2f77477a62
#
_cell.length_a   1.000
_cell.length_b   1.000
_cell.length_c   1.000
_cell.angle_alpha   90.00
_cell.angle_beta   90.00
_cell.angle_gamma   90.00
#
_symmetry.space_group_name_H-M   'P 1'
#
loop_
_entity.id
_entity.type
_entity.pdbx_description
1 polymer ?
#
loop_
_entity_poly.entity_id
_entity_poly.type
_entity_poly.pdbx_seq_one_letter_code
_entity_poly.pdbx_strand_id
1 'polypeptide(L)'
;MHHHHHHHHGGGGGIEGRGPVPTPPDNIQVQENFNISRIYGKWYNLAIGSTCPWLKKIMDRMTVSTLVLGEGATEAEISMTSTRWRKGVCEETSGAYEKTDTDGKFLYHKSKWNITMESYVVHTNYDEYAIFLTKKFSRRHGPTITAKLYGRAPQLRETLLQDFRVVAQGVGIPEDSIFTMADRGECVPGEQEPEPILIPR
;
A
#
# COMPACT_ATOMS: atom_id res chain seq x y z
N MET A 1 -20.00 19.79 -6.71
CA MET A 1 -19.02 19.86 -6.50
C MET A 1 -18.24 19.76 -6.58
N HIS A 2 -18.39 19.51 -7.10
CA HIS A 2 -17.24 19.43 -6.95
C HIS A 2 -16.68 19.16 -7.17
N HIS A 3 -16.72 19.27 -7.82
CA HIS A 3 -15.65 19.34 -7.88
C HIS A 3 -15.30 19.08 -8.13
N HIS A 4 -15.54 19.30 -8.85
CA HIS A 4 -14.58 19.43 -8.93
C HIS A 4 -14.44 19.23 -9.21
N HIS A 5 -14.66 19.51 -9.81
CA HIS A 5 -13.85 19.73 -9.96
C HIS A 5 -13.77 19.62 -10.30
N HIS A 6 -13.94 19.91 -10.91
CA HIS A 6 -13.18 20.20 -11.11
C HIS A 6 -13.15 20.10 -11.51
N HIS A 7 -13.27 20.33 -12.16
CA HIS A 7 -12.56 20.62 -12.45
C HIS A 7 -12.57 20.70 -12.94
N HIS A 8 -12.62 20.93 -13.56
CA HIS A 8 -11.96 21.27 -14.02
C HIS A 8 -11.91 21.52 -14.58
N HIS A 9 -12.01 21.79 -15.23
CA HIS A 9 -11.40 22.01 -15.93
C HIS A 9 -10.92 22.37 -16.42
N GLY A 10 -10.85 22.16 -16.32
CA GLY A 10 -10.34 22.41 -16.95
C GLY A 10 -9.54 22.68 -17.60
N GLY A 11 -9.31 22.97 -17.86
CA GLY A 11 -8.61 23.14 -18.67
C GLY A 11 -7.53 22.89 -18.93
N GLY A 12 -7.34 23.05 -19.23
CA GLY A 12 -6.41 22.96 -19.75
C GLY A 12 -5.66 22.23 -19.74
N GLY A 13 -5.90 22.00 -19.48
CA GLY A 13 -5.21 21.14 -19.57
C GLY A 13 -4.19 20.73 -20.15
N GLY A 14 -4.17 20.78 -20.82
CA GLY A 14 -3.17 20.36 -21.56
C GLY A 14 -2.04 19.70 -20.97
N ILE A 15 -1.88 19.76 -19.86
CA ILE A 15 -0.71 19.12 -19.32
C ILE A 15 -1.07 17.71 -18.98
N GLU A 16 -0.91 16.91 -19.96
CA GLU A 16 -1.31 15.56 -19.88
C GLU A 16 -0.78 14.90 -18.66
N GLY A 17 -1.65 14.49 -17.78
CA GLY A 17 -1.31 13.75 -16.62
C GLY A 17 -0.45 14.47 -15.61
N ARG A 18 -0.27 15.75 -15.81
CA ARG A 18 0.60 16.53 -14.95
C ARG A 18 -0.12 17.36 -13.92
N GLY A 19 -1.38 17.09 -13.70
CA GLY A 19 -2.10 17.80 -12.66
C GLY A 19 -1.47 17.63 -11.29
N PRO A 20 -1.84 18.46 -10.34
CA PRO A 20 -1.32 18.33 -8.99
C PRO A 20 -1.69 16.98 -8.39
N VAL A 21 -0.82 16.51 -7.50
CA VAL A 21 -1.10 15.29 -6.75
C VAL A 21 -2.30 15.55 -5.85
N PRO A 22 -3.34 14.68 -5.89
CA PRO A 22 -4.48 14.87 -5.01
C PRO A 22 -4.06 14.88 -3.54
N THR A 23 -4.66 15.78 -2.77
CA THR A 23 -4.40 15.84 -1.33
C THR A 23 -5.19 14.74 -0.63
N PRO A 24 -4.54 13.93 0.22
CA PRO A 24 -5.26 12.91 0.98
C PRO A 24 -6.29 13.54 1.91
N PRO A 25 -7.38 12.83 2.22
CA PRO A 25 -8.35 13.33 3.19
C PRO A 25 -7.74 13.49 4.58
N ASP A 26 -8.22 14.48 5.33
CA ASP A 26 -7.72 14.73 6.68
C ASP A 26 -8.10 13.62 7.66
N ASN A 27 -9.30 13.09 7.52
CA ASN A 27 -9.81 12.05 8.38
C ASN A 27 -10.01 10.75 7.63
N ILE A 28 -9.38 9.71 8.11
CA ILE A 28 -9.54 8.36 7.59
C ILE A 28 -10.13 7.52 8.71
N GLN A 29 -11.28 6.88 8.42
CA GLN A 29 -11.94 6.01 9.38
C GLN A 29 -11.26 4.66 9.40
N VAL A 30 -10.92 4.19 10.59
CA VAL A 30 -10.38 2.85 10.78
C VAL A 30 -11.50 1.84 10.95
N GLN A 31 -11.17 0.57 10.83
CA GLN A 31 -12.09 -0.53 11.09
C GLN A 31 -12.69 -0.39 12.48
N GLU A 32 -14.02 -0.49 12.58
CA GLU A 32 -14.70 -0.47 13.87
C GLU A 32 -14.25 -1.64 14.74
N ASN A 33 -14.10 -1.38 16.02
CA ASN A 33 -13.70 -2.38 17.02
C ASN A 33 -12.44 -3.13 16.58
N PHE A 34 -11.46 -2.40 16.07
CA PHE A 34 -10.24 -3.01 15.56
C PHE A 34 -9.53 -3.83 16.63
N ASN A 35 -9.24 -5.08 16.30
CA ASN A 35 -8.56 -6.01 17.19
C ASN A 35 -7.15 -6.27 16.67
N ILE A 36 -6.15 -5.69 17.32
CA ILE A 36 -4.78 -5.75 16.87
C ILE A 36 -4.23 -7.19 16.85
N SER A 37 -4.61 -8.02 17.84
CA SER A 37 -4.10 -9.38 17.89
C SER A 37 -4.56 -10.23 16.71
N ARG A 38 -5.70 -9.89 16.12
CA ARG A 38 -6.24 -10.63 14.99
C ARG A 38 -5.65 -10.19 13.66
N ILE A 39 -4.98 -9.03 13.61
CA ILE A 39 -4.31 -8.59 12.38
C ILE A 39 -2.92 -9.20 12.26
N TYR A 40 -2.37 -9.75 13.34
CA TYR A 40 -1.05 -10.36 13.33
C TYR A 40 -1.00 -11.57 12.41
N GLY A 41 0.20 -11.93 12.01
CA GLY A 41 0.44 -13.04 11.12
C GLY A 41 0.78 -12.59 9.71
N LYS A 42 0.71 -13.53 8.80
CA LYS A 42 1.16 -13.36 7.42
C LYS A 42 0.03 -12.87 6.52
N TRP A 43 0.39 -11.93 5.66
CA TRP A 43 -0.50 -11.36 4.64
C TRP A 43 0.22 -11.33 3.29
N TYR A 44 -0.56 -11.39 2.21
CA TYR A 44 -0.06 -11.22 0.85
C TYR A 44 -0.59 -9.90 0.30
N ASN A 45 0.28 -9.07 -0.27
CA ASN A 45 -0.14 -7.83 -0.91
C ASN A 45 -0.64 -8.15 -2.32
N LEU A 46 -1.93 -8.02 -2.54
CA LEU A 46 -2.59 -8.46 -3.77
C LEU A 46 -2.89 -7.33 -4.75
N ALA A 47 -3.04 -6.12 -4.25
CA ALA A 47 -3.32 -4.95 -5.08
C ALA A 47 -2.79 -3.70 -4.40
N ILE A 48 -2.50 -2.68 -5.21
CA ILE A 48 -1.99 -1.40 -4.74
C ILE A 48 -2.55 -0.27 -5.58
N GLY A 49 -2.77 0.87 -4.96
CA GLY A 49 -3.06 2.11 -5.65
C GLY A 49 -2.35 3.25 -4.94
N SER A 50 -1.95 4.29 -5.68
CA SER A 50 -1.22 5.38 -5.04
C SER A 50 -1.27 6.67 -5.84
N THR A 51 -1.23 7.79 -5.13
CA THR A 51 -1.01 9.10 -5.73
C THR A 51 0.47 9.48 -5.73
N CYS A 52 1.35 8.67 -5.13
CA CYS A 52 2.78 8.97 -5.03
C CYS A 52 3.43 8.87 -6.43
N PRO A 53 4.01 9.97 -6.94
CA PRO A 53 4.61 9.95 -8.29
C PRO A 53 5.72 8.92 -8.46
N TRP A 54 6.56 8.75 -7.45
CA TRP A 54 7.65 7.78 -7.52
C TRP A 54 7.11 6.35 -7.58
N LEU A 55 6.14 6.04 -6.74
CA LEU A 55 5.57 4.69 -6.67
C LEU A 55 4.81 4.35 -7.94
N LYS A 56 4.13 5.34 -8.54
CA LYS A 56 3.38 5.13 -9.78
C LYS A 56 4.26 4.65 -10.93
N LYS A 57 5.54 4.97 -10.91
CA LYS A 57 6.48 4.55 -11.96
C LYS A 57 6.76 3.06 -11.94
N ILE A 58 6.55 2.39 -10.82
CA ILE A 58 6.93 0.99 -10.66
C ILE A 58 5.76 0.06 -10.33
N MET A 59 4.58 0.62 -10.01
CA MET A 59 3.44 -0.21 -9.55
C MET A 59 3.02 -1.26 -10.56
N ASP A 60 3.07 -0.95 -11.85
CA ASP A 60 2.68 -1.88 -12.91
C ASP A 60 3.58 -3.12 -13.00
N ARG A 61 4.77 -3.05 -12.39
CA ARG A 61 5.75 -4.15 -12.40
C ARG A 61 5.89 -4.85 -11.06
N MET A 62 5.13 -4.42 -10.05
CA MET A 62 5.21 -5.03 -8.74
C MET A 62 4.55 -6.39 -8.72
N THR A 63 5.09 -7.28 -7.93
CA THR A 63 4.56 -8.63 -7.76
C THR A 63 4.07 -8.83 -6.34
N VAL A 64 3.28 -9.89 -6.13
CA VAL A 64 2.76 -10.22 -4.82
C VAL A 64 3.93 -10.34 -3.83
N SER A 65 3.83 -9.59 -2.75
CA SER A 65 4.80 -9.60 -1.66
C SER A 65 4.13 -10.10 -0.39
N THR A 66 4.93 -10.41 0.61
CA THR A 66 4.40 -10.85 1.91
C THR A 66 4.66 -9.79 2.96
N LEU A 67 3.79 -9.78 3.96
CA LEU A 67 3.90 -8.92 5.13
C LEU A 67 3.57 -9.76 6.34
N VAL A 68 4.44 -9.75 7.34
CA VAL A 68 4.18 -10.41 8.61
C VAL A 68 4.11 -9.35 9.69
N LEU A 69 2.98 -9.28 10.37
CA LEU A 69 2.75 -8.37 11.48
C LEU A 69 2.80 -9.17 12.79
N GLY A 70 3.36 -8.57 13.81
CA GLY A 70 3.45 -9.22 15.10
C GLY A 70 3.67 -8.24 16.23
N GLU A 71 3.85 -8.77 17.43
CA GLU A 71 4.16 -7.95 18.59
C GLU A 71 5.50 -7.24 18.38
N GLY A 72 5.57 -5.98 18.83
CA GLY A 72 6.82 -5.24 18.81
C GLY A 72 7.72 -5.56 19.99
N ALA A 73 8.89 -4.90 20.02
CA ALA A 73 9.82 -5.02 21.11
C ALA A 73 9.26 -4.42 22.41
N THR A 74 8.31 -3.48 22.26
CA THR A 74 7.61 -2.87 23.40
C THR A 74 6.11 -2.90 23.14
N GLU A 75 5.32 -2.58 24.17
CA GLU A 75 3.87 -2.51 24.04
C GLU A 75 3.41 -1.31 23.17
N ALA A 76 4.29 -0.34 22.95
CA ALA A 76 3.97 0.85 22.20
C ALA A 76 4.09 0.65 20.68
N GLU A 77 4.53 -0.52 20.22
CA GLU A 77 4.78 -0.73 18.79
C GLU A 77 4.41 -2.14 18.35
N ILE A 78 4.29 -2.31 17.02
CA ILE A 78 4.13 -3.62 16.39
C ILE A 78 5.32 -3.86 15.48
N SER A 79 5.67 -5.13 15.27
CA SER A 79 6.72 -5.51 14.33
C SER A 79 6.14 -5.76 12.96
N MET A 80 6.96 -5.48 11.94
CA MET A 80 6.61 -5.68 10.55
C MET A 80 7.81 -6.28 9.83
N THR A 81 7.57 -7.34 9.06
CA THR A 81 8.58 -7.94 8.19
C THR A 81 7.95 -8.15 6.83
N SER A 82 8.58 -7.63 5.78
CA SER A 82 8.09 -7.73 4.42
C SER A 82 9.11 -8.41 3.54
N THR A 83 8.65 -9.29 2.65
CA THR A 83 9.49 -10.03 1.72
C THR A 83 8.97 -9.81 0.31
N ARG A 84 9.85 -9.42 -0.60
CA ARG A 84 9.46 -9.13 -1.98
C ARG A 84 10.60 -9.35 -2.95
N TRP A 85 10.25 -9.59 -4.20
CA TRP A 85 11.20 -9.54 -5.30
C TRP A 85 11.54 -8.09 -5.62
N ARG A 86 12.82 -7.79 -5.70
CA ARG A 86 13.28 -6.48 -6.13
C ARG A 86 14.56 -6.66 -6.93
N LYS A 87 14.54 -6.22 -8.19
CA LYS A 87 15.68 -6.32 -9.10
C LYS A 87 16.26 -7.73 -9.18
N GLY A 88 15.38 -8.72 -9.21
CA GLY A 88 15.79 -10.12 -9.34
C GLY A 88 16.28 -10.78 -8.05
N VAL A 89 16.20 -10.10 -6.93
CA VAL A 89 16.62 -10.63 -5.63
C VAL A 89 15.44 -10.57 -4.66
N CYS A 90 15.31 -11.59 -3.85
CA CYS A 90 14.32 -11.60 -2.79
C CYS A 90 14.83 -10.79 -1.61
N GLU A 91 14.21 -9.64 -1.34
CA GLU A 91 14.58 -8.77 -0.23
C GLU A 91 13.62 -8.98 0.94
N GLU A 92 14.20 -8.98 2.12
CA GLU A 92 13.43 -8.93 3.36
C GLU A 92 13.73 -7.60 4.06
N THR A 93 12.68 -6.88 4.43
CA THR A 93 12.81 -5.65 5.23
C THR A 93 12.04 -5.82 6.51
N SER A 94 12.58 -5.30 7.60
CA SER A 94 11.94 -5.34 8.90
C SER A 94 11.88 -3.94 9.49
N GLY A 95 10.87 -3.71 10.30
CA GLY A 95 10.70 -2.44 10.96
C GLY A 95 9.66 -2.53 12.06
N ALA A 96 9.37 -1.38 12.63
CA ALA A 96 8.37 -1.27 13.67
C ALA A 96 7.46 -0.08 13.37
N TYR A 97 6.17 -0.25 13.65
CA TYR A 97 5.20 0.83 13.60
C TYR A 97 4.80 1.18 15.01
N GLU A 98 4.70 2.46 15.30
CA GLU A 98 4.23 2.93 16.58
C GLU A 98 2.71 2.89 16.63
N LYS A 99 2.17 2.40 17.75
CA LYS A 99 0.74 2.50 18.03
C LYS A 99 0.37 3.94 18.33
N THR A 100 -0.88 4.29 18.10
CA THR A 100 -1.41 5.63 18.39
C THR A 100 -2.61 5.51 19.34
N ASP A 101 -3.17 6.65 19.70
CA ASP A 101 -4.39 6.69 20.52
C ASP A 101 -5.61 6.13 19.78
N THR A 102 -5.52 6.01 18.46
CA THR A 102 -6.59 5.45 17.65
C THR A 102 -6.22 4.01 17.31
N ASP A 103 -7.02 3.05 17.77
CA ASP A 103 -6.81 1.65 17.41
C ASP A 103 -6.95 1.50 15.89
N GLY A 104 -5.98 0.86 15.27
CA GLY A 104 -5.95 0.68 13.83
C GLY A 104 -5.18 1.76 13.07
N LYS A 105 -4.69 2.78 13.77
CA LYS A 105 -3.81 3.80 13.19
C LYS A 105 -2.41 3.67 13.77
N PHE A 106 -1.42 3.65 12.88
CA PHE A 106 -0.01 3.46 13.23
C PHE A 106 0.84 4.54 12.60
N LEU A 107 1.97 4.83 13.24
CA LEU A 107 2.93 5.81 12.75
C LEU A 107 4.26 5.15 12.44
N TYR A 108 4.90 5.61 11.39
CA TYR A 108 6.25 5.22 11.04
C TYR A 108 7.03 6.45 10.63
N HIS A 109 8.19 6.64 11.24
CA HIS A 109 9.05 7.77 10.92
C HIS A 109 10.42 7.27 10.51
N LYS A 110 10.85 7.67 9.32
CA LYS A 110 12.17 7.35 8.80
C LYS A 110 13.02 8.62 8.84
N SER A 111 13.79 8.79 9.90
CA SER A 111 14.56 10.02 10.14
C SER A 111 15.56 10.31 9.04
N LYS A 112 16.20 9.27 8.49
CA LYS A 112 17.18 9.42 7.42
C LYS A 112 16.63 10.17 6.21
N TRP A 113 15.36 9.94 5.87
CA TRP A 113 14.71 10.55 4.71
C TRP A 113 13.73 11.65 5.10
N ASN A 114 13.59 11.91 6.40
CA ASN A 114 12.59 12.83 6.94
C ASN A 114 11.20 12.53 6.38
N ILE A 115 10.84 11.26 6.40
CA ILE A 115 9.56 10.77 5.93
C ILE A 115 8.75 10.27 7.12
N THR A 116 7.49 10.70 7.19
CA THR A 116 6.52 10.22 8.16
C THR A 116 5.38 9.55 7.43
N MET A 117 4.96 8.39 7.90
CA MET A 117 3.83 7.66 7.35
C MET A 117 2.81 7.41 8.44
N GLU A 118 1.55 7.61 8.10
CA GLU A 118 0.40 7.25 8.93
C GLU A 118 -0.34 6.14 8.23
N SER A 119 -0.40 4.98 8.84
CA SER A 119 -1.06 3.81 8.26
C SER A 119 -2.34 3.50 9.01
N TYR A 120 -3.40 3.21 8.26
CA TYR A 120 -4.73 2.97 8.79
C TYR A 120 -5.25 1.64 8.27
N VAL A 121 -5.71 0.78 9.17
CA VAL A 121 -6.44 -0.42 8.78
C VAL A 121 -7.91 -0.01 8.65
N VAL A 122 -8.38 0.15 7.41
CA VAL A 122 -9.71 0.74 7.18
C VAL A 122 -10.82 -0.30 7.06
N HIS A 123 -10.49 -1.48 6.52
CA HIS A 123 -11.46 -2.58 6.41
C HIS A 123 -10.73 -3.90 6.55
N THR A 124 -11.26 -4.78 7.36
CA THR A 124 -10.71 -6.13 7.48
C THR A 124 -11.74 -7.07 8.11
N ASN A 125 -11.70 -8.32 7.70
CA ASN A 125 -12.38 -9.38 8.43
C ASN A 125 -11.38 -10.31 9.12
N TYR A 126 -10.08 -9.92 9.12
CA TYR A 126 -8.96 -10.61 9.77
C TYR A 126 -8.61 -11.98 9.17
N ASP A 127 -9.60 -12.77 8.83
CA ASP A 127 -9.37 -14.15 8.37
C ASP A 127 -9.15 -14.25 6.87
N GLU A 128 -9.58 -13.25 6.11
CA GLU A 128 -9.46 -13.29 4.65
C GLU A 128 -8.71 -12.09 4.08
N TYR A 129 -9.08 -10.87 4.46
CA TYR A 129 -8.55 -9.66 3.83
C TYR A 129 -8.35 -8.51 4.78
N ALA A 130 -7.52 -7.57 4.36
CA ALA A 130 -7.35 -6.28 5.01
C ALA A 130 -7.04 -5.21 3.96
N ILE A 131 -7.63 -4.04 4.12
CA ILE A 131 -7.33 -2.88 3.30
C ILE A 131 -6.67 -1.84 4.19
N PHE A 132 -5.47 -1.42 3.78
CA PHE A 132 -4.66 -0.43 4.47
C PHE A 132 -4.60 0.83 3.63
N LEU A 133 -4.71 1.98 4.28
CA LEU A 133 -4.40 3.27 3.66
C LEU A 133 -3.21 3.86 4.39
N THR A 134 -2.26 4.38 3.64
CA THR A 134 -1.07 5.00 4.21
C THR A 134 -0.88 6.38 3.64
N LYS A 135 -0.88 7.39 4.50
CA LYS A 135 -0.49 8.75 4.12
C LYS A 135 1.01 8.88 4.33
N LYS A 136 1.68 9.39 3.32
CA LYS A 136 3.12 9.63 3.40
C LYS A 136 3.37 11.12 3.30
N PHE A 137 4.08 11.65 4.28
CA PHE A 137 4.46 13.05 4.32
C PHE A 137 5.93 13.15 3.96
N SER A 138 6.20 13.75 2.81
CA SER A 138 7.53 13.90 2.26
C SER A 138 7.75 15.35 1.88
N ARG A 139 8.94 15.87 2.16
CA ARG A 139 9.29 17.24 1.76
C ARG A 139 9.25 17.41 0.24
N ARG A 140 9.60 16.34 -0.48
CA ARG A 140 9.77 16.42 -1.92
C ARG A 140 8.46 16.46 -2.68
N HIS A 141 7.48 15.65 -2.25
CA HIS A 141 6.23 15.48 -3.01
C HIS A 141 5.00 15.95 -2.26
N GLY A 142 5.17 16.43 -1.03
CA GLY A 142 4.04 16.73 -0.18
C GLY A 142 3.32 15.47 0.26
N PRO A 143 2.10 15.58 0.77
CA PRO A 143 1.35 14.42 1.23
C PRO A 143 0.84 13.61 0.05
N THR A 144 1.03 12.29 0.13
CA THR A 144 0.50 11.33 -0.83
C THR A 144 -0.23 10.22 -0.09
N ILE A 145 -1.05 9.45 -0.79
CA ILE A 145 -1.77 8.33 -0.20
C ILE A 145 -1.57 7.07 -1.04
N THR A 146 -1.40 5.95 -0.35
CA THR A 146 -1.28 4.63 -0.95
C THR A 146 -2.29 3.71 -0.30
N ALA A 147 -3.02 2.98 -1.13
CA ALA A 147 -3.94 1.94 -0.67
C ALA A 147 -3.35 0.58 -1.01
N LYS A 148 -3.46 -0.36 -0.10
CA LYS A 148 -2.99 -1.74 -0.31
C LYS A 148 -4.05 -2.72 0.12
N LEU A 149 -4.28 -3.71 -0.74
CA LEU A 149 -5.15 -4.83 -0.43
C LEU A 149 -4.29 -6.03 -0.04
N TYR A 150 -4.54 -6.54 1.15
CA TYR A 150 -3.86 -7.73 1.65
C TYR A 150 -4.84 -8.87 1.78
N GLY A 151 -4.38 -10.09 1.48
CA GLY A 151 -5.15 -11.30 1.69
C GLY A 151 -4.37 -12.31 2.52
N ARG A 152 -5.07 -13.18 3.23
CA ARG A 152 -4.44 -14.27 3.95
C ARG A 152 -3.93 -15.36 3.02
N ALA A 153 -4.45 -15.40 1.81
CA ALA A 153 -4.00 -16.31 0.75
C ALA A 153 -3.58 -15.49 -0.47
N PRO A 154 -2.74 -16.03 -1.36
CA PRO A 154 -2.26 -15.27 -2.52
C PRO A 154 -3.30 -15.11 -3.64
N GLN A 155 -4.47 -15.71 -3.52
CA GLN A 155 -5.53 -15.60 -4.52
C GLN A 155 -6.36 -14.35 -4.30
N LEU A 156 -6.69 -13.68 -5.40
CA LEU A 156 -7.50 -12.47 -5.38
C LEU A 156 -8.92 -12.78 -5.86
N ARG A 157 -9.89 -12.46 -5.01
CA ARG A 157 -11.31 -12.59 -5.33
C ARG A 157 -11.79 -11.30 -6.01
N GLU A 158 -12.54 -11.43 -7.12
CA GLU A 158 -12.95 -10.25 -7.91
C GLU A 158 -13.79 -9.26 -7.10
N THR A 159 -14.72 -9.75 -6.29
CA THR A 159 -15.56 -8.87 -5.46
C THR A 159 -14.72 -8.07 -4.47
N LEU A 160 -13.66 -8.68 -3.95
CA LEU A 160 -12.75 -8.01 -3.03
C LEU A 160 -11.93 -6.93 -3.74
N LEU A 161 -11.51 -7.18 -4.97
CA LEU A 161 -10.84 -6.19 -5.78
C LEU A 161 -11.75 -4.99 -6.07
N GLN A 162 -13.03 -5.25 -6.34
CA GLN A 162 -14.01 -4.18 -6.55
C GLN A 162 -14.15 -3.32 -5.29
N ASP A 163 -14.27 -3.95 -4.13
CA ASP A 163 -14.35 -3.22 -2.86
C ASP A 163 -13.11 -2.38 -2.64
N PHE A 164 -11.94 -2.94 -2.95
CA PHE A 164 -10.68 -2.20 -2.84
C PHE A 164 -10.66 -0.97 -3.73
N ARG A 165 -11.13 -1.10 -4.97
CA ARG A 165 -11.19 0.03 -5.91
C ARG A 165 -12.08 1.14 -5.39
N VAL A 166 -13.22 0.80 -4.81
CA VAL A 166 -14.13 1.79 -4.22
C VAL A 166 -13.43 2.55 -3.10
N VAL A 167 -12.74 1.85 -2.22
CA VAL A 167 -12.00 2.49 -1.12
C VAL A 167 -10.90 3.40 -1.66
N ALA A 168 -10.10 2.91 -2.60
CA ALA A 168 -8.98 3.67 -3.16
C ALA A 168 -9.45 4.92 -3.87
N GLN A 169 -10.48 4.81 -4.71
CA GLN A 169 -11.02 5.96 -5.42
C GLN A 169 -11.66 6.96 -4.46
N GLY A 170 -12.26 6.46 -3.39
CA GLY A 170 -12.88 7.30 -2.37
C GLY A 170 -11.90 8.22 -1.65
N VAL A 171 -10.61 7.90 -1.65
CA VAL A 171 -9.58 8.75 -1.05
C VAL A 171 -8.74 9.48 -2.10
N GLY A 172 -9.19 9.50 -3.34
CA GLY A 172 -8.57 10.31 -4.39
C GLY A 172 -7.57 9.59 -5.26
N ILE A 173 -7.47 8.28 -5.18
CA ILE A 173 -6.57 7.52 -6.05
C ILE A 173 -7.30 7.25 -7.37
N PRO A 174 -6.77 7.74 -8.52
CA PRO A 174 -7.42 7.51 -9.80
C PRO A 174 -7.40 6.04 -10.20
N GLU A 175 -8.36 5.61 -10.99
CA GLU A 175 -8.45 4.21 -11.41
C GLU A 175 -7.22 3.74 -12.17
N ASP A 176 -6.64 4.60 -12.99
CA ASP A 176 -5.42 4.25 -13.73
C ASP A 176 -4.18 4.14 -12.85
N SER A 177 -4.31 4.44 -11.57
CA SER A 177 -3.24 4.31 -10.59
C SER A 177 -3.49 3.17 -9.61
N ILE A 178 -4.35 2.21 -9.97
CA ILE A 178 -4.67 1.04 -9.18
C ILE A 178 -4.27 -0.19 -9.98
N PHE A 179 -3.46 -1.05 -9.39
CA PHE A 179 -2.90 -2.22 -10.05
C PHE A 179 -3.07 -3.47 -9.20
N THR A 180 -3.37 -4.60 -9.86
CA THR A 180 -3.27 -5.90 -9.21
C THR A 180 -1.84 -6.39 -9.32
N MET A 181 -1.38 -7.12 -8.30
CA MET A 181 -0.03 -7.66 -8.28
C MET A 181 0.01 -8.97 -9.04
N ALA A 182 1.05 -9.16 -9.84
CA ALA A 182 1.29 -10.45 -10.49
C ALA A 182 1.83 -11.44 -9.47
N ASP A 183 1.24 -12.65 -9.43
CA ASP A 183 1.71 -13.69 -8.53
C ASP A 183 2.86 -14.45 -9.19
N ARG A 184 4.07 -14.22 -8.69
CA ARG A 184 5.27 -14.90 -9.16
C ARG A 184 5.80 -15.90 -8.14
N GLY A 185 4.94 -16.27 -7.19
CA GLY A 185 5.32 -17.13 -6.11
C GLY A 185 6.03 -16.40 -4.99
N GLU A 186 6.01 -17.01 -3.83
CA GLU A 186 6.66 -16.46 -2.65
C GLU A 186 8.16 -16.68 -2.75
N CYS A 187 8.94 -15.64 -2.47
CA CYS A 187 10.39 -15.77 -2.54
C CYS A 187 10.98 -16.02 -1.15
N VAL A 188 12.17 -16.62 -1.13
CA VAL A 188 12.95 -16.85 0.09
C VAL A 188 14.03 -15.77 0.15
N PRO A 189 14.20 -15.08 1.29
CA PRO A 189 15.19 -14.02 1.41
C PRO A 189 16.57 -14.46 0.95
N GLY A 190 17.19 -13.63 0.10
CA GLY A 190 18.49 -13.91 -0.48
C GLY A 190 18.45 -14.71 -1.78
N GLU A 191 17.30 -15.27 -2.11
CA GLU A 191 17.13 -16.00 -3.37
C GLU A 191 17.24 -15.07 -4.56
N GLN A 192 17.86 -15.56 -5.63
CA GLN A 192 17.93 -14.80 -6.87
C GLN A 192 16.92 -15.37 -7.86
N GLU A 193 16.27 -14.48 -8.59
CA GLU A 193 15.35 -14.87 -9.64
C GLU A 193 16.15 -15.56 -10.75
N PRO A 194 15.69 -16.73 -11.26
CA PRO A 194 16.35 -17.40 -12.36
C PRO A 194 16.42 -16.48 -13.59
N GLU A 195 17.54 -16.53 -14.30
CA GLU A 195 17.65 -15.78 -15.55
C GLU A 195 16.66 -16.33 -16.58
N PRO A 196 16.07 -15.44 -17.40
CA PRO A 196 15.19 -15.90 -18.46
C PRO A 196 15.95 -16.81 -19.41
N ILE A 197 15.30 -17.90 -19.81
CA ILE A 197 15.86 -18.78 -20.83
C ILE A 197 15.69 -18.08 -22.17
N LEU A 198 16.82 -17.80 -22.84
CA LEU A 198 16.79 -17.21 -24.16
C LEU A 198 16.62 -18.35 -25.18
N ILE A 199 15.51 -18.32 -25.89
CA ILE A 199 15.26 -19.32 -26.94
C ILE A 199 15.90 -18.80 -28.22
N PRO A 200 16.83 -19.51 -28.82
CA PRO A 200 17.43 -19.10 -30.10
C PRO A 200 16.37 -18.98 -31.16
N ARG A 201 16.52 -17.99 -32.00
CA ARG A 201 15.61 -17.77 -33.13
C ARG A 201 16.19 -18.33 -34.39
#